data_2ba982f156c1fb6619cea5c6e852bf86
#
_entry.id   2ba982f156c1fb6619cea5c6e852bf86
#
_cell.length_a   1.000
_cell.length_b   1.000
_cell.length_c   1.000
_cell.angle_alpha   90.00
_cell.angle_beta   90.00
_cell.angle_gamma   90.00
#
_symmetry.space_group_name_H-M   'P 1'
#
loop_
_entity.id
_entity.type
_entity.pdbx_description
1 polymer ?
#
loop_
_entity_poly.entity_id
_entity_poly.type
_entity_poly.pdbx_seq_one_letter_code
_entity_poly.pdbx_strand_id
1 'polypeptide(L)'
;STAIDPALLHTLQVRYKTLAKQLTQLMPRQPYILVDTARNHLYIKRGDRVMLDALASTGSGTILDKPGDSKGQWIFDTPRGEFIVQSRLTNPVWVKPDWAFIEEGIEVPKSQADRLEPGVLGEYALGFGKGYFIHGTLYTRLLGKNVTHGCIRLNDDDLKSVYRLAKVGTPIMIF
;
A
#
# COMPACT_ATOMS: atom_id res chain seq x y z
N SER A 1 -19.49 -41.65 7.42
CA SER A 1 -19.63 -40.37 6.70
C SER A 1 -20.98 -39.79 7.09
N THR A 2 -20.96 -38.70 7.82
CA THR A 2 -22.15 -37.93 8.17
C THR A 2 -22.63 -37.22 6.89
N ALA A 3 -23.69 -37.73 6.28
CA ALA A 3 -24.33 -37.09 5.14
C ALA A 3 -24.96 -35.76 5.63
N ILE A 4 -24.68 -34.69 4.92
CA ILE A 4 -25.28 -33.36 5.19
C ILE A 4 -26.79 -33.47 4.84
N ASP A 5 -27.65 -33.03 5.77
CA ASP A 5 -29.08 -32.95 5.53
C ASP A 5 -29.37 -32.01 4.34
N PRO A 6 -30.04 -32.49 3.27
CA PRO A 6 -30.33 -31.68 2.09
C PRO A 6 -31.13 -30.40 2.40
N ALA A 7 -32.04 -30.45 3.37
CA ALA A 7 -32.85 -29.30 3.78
C ALA A 7 -31.97 -28.22 4.44
N LEU A 8 -31.02 -28.64 5.29
CA LEU A 8 -30.06 -27.73 5.90
C LEU A 8 -29.13 -27.10 4.83
N LEU A 9 -28.65 -27.91 3.90
CA LEU A 9 -27.81 -27.42 2.81
C LEU A 9 -28.55 -26.37 1.99
N HIS A 10 -29.80 -26.60 1.62
CA HIS A 10 -30.60 -25.63 0.87
C HIS A 10 -30.79 -24.33 1.68
N THR A 11 -31.10 -24.41 2.96
CA THR A 11 -31.24 -23.23 3.84
C THR A 11 -29.95 -22.41 3.89
N LEU A 12 -28.80 -23.08 4.05
CA LEU A 12 -27.50 -22.41 4.08
C LEU A 12 -27.15 -21.75 2.72
N GLN A 13 -27.50 -22.40 1.61
CA GLN A 13 -27.29 -21.83 0.28
C GLN A 13 -28.13 -20.58 0.05
N VAL A 14 -29.40 -20.58 0.46
CA VAL A 14 -30.28 -19.39 0.38
C VAL A 14 -29.73 -18.26 1.23
N ARG A 15 -29.33 -18.57 2.47
CA ARG A 15 -28.74 -17.58 3.38
C ARG A 15 -27.45 -16.98 2.83
N TYR A 16 -26.56 -17.82 2.28
CA TYR A 16 -25.34 -17.36 1.64
C TYR A 16 -25.63 -16.39 0.50
N LYS A 17 -26.54 -16.74 -0.42
CA LYS A 17 -26.92 -15.86 -1.54
C LYS A 17 -27.48 -14.52 -1.06
N THR A 18 -28.30 -14.53 -0.04
CA THR A 18 -28.87 -13.30 0.55
C THR A 18 -27.79 -12.42 1.15
N LEU A 19 -26.90 -13.00 1.95
CA LEU A 19 -25.79 -12.26 2.58
C LEU A 19 -24.80 -11.74 1.53
N ALA A 20 -24.47 -12.53 0.51
CA ALA A 20 -23.60 -12.10 -0.58
C ALA A 20 -24.20 -10.90 -1.33
N LYS A 21 -25.52 -10.92 -1.60
CA LYS A 21 -26.21 -9.79 -2.23
C LYS A 21 -26.20 -8.54 -1.35
N GLN A 22 -26.43 -8.67 -0.06
CA GLN A 22 -26.38 -7.57 0.89
C GLN A 22 -24.96 -6.98 0.96
N LEU A 23 -23.93 -7.82 1.01
CA LEU A 23 -22.55 -7.39 1.01
C LEU A 23 -22.21 -6.60 -0.26
N THR A 24 -22.60 -7.09 -1.43
CA THR A 24 -22.40 -6.40 -2.71
C THR A 24 -23.05 -5.02 -2.72
N GLN A 25 -24.24 -4.87 -2.12
CA GLN A 25 -24.92 -3.58 -2.03
C GLN A 25 -24.20 -2.56 -1.13
N LEU A 26 -23.43 -3.03 -0.14
CA LEU A 26 -22.64 -2.21 0.76
C LEU A 26 -21.26 -1.85 0.20
N MET A 27 -20.81 -2.54 -0.85
CA MET A 27 -19.50 -2.28 -1.46
C MET A 27 -19.48 -0.95 -2.21
N PRO A 28 -18.33 -0.25 -2.20
CA PRO A 28 -18.18 0.98 -2.97
C PRO A 28 -18.36 0.74 -4.47
N ARG A 29 -19.09 1.63 -5.13
CA ARG A 29 -19.29 1.58 -6.60
C ARG A 29 -18.09 2.12 -7.37
N GLN A 30 -17.30 2.98 -6.74
CA GLN A 30 -16.06 3.52 -7.29
C GLN A 30 -14.88 2.62 -6.94
N PRO A 31 -13.79 2.68 -7.72
CA PRO A 31 -12.60 1.92 -7.40
C PRO A 31 -12.07 2.23 -6.00
N TYR A 32 -11.57 1.21 -5.33
CA TYR A 32 -10.88 1.33 -4.06
C TYR A 32 -9.69 0.39 -4.01
N ILE A 33 -8.70 0.74 -3.20
CA ILE A 33 -7.45 0.00 -3.07
C ILE A 33 -7.47 -0.81 -1.79
N LEU A 34 -7.08 -2.08 -1.88
CA LEU A 34 -6.81 -2.95 -0.74
C LEU A 34 -5.33 -3.34 -0.75
N VAL A 35 -4.68 -3.23 0.39
CA VAL A 35 -3.30 -3.68 0.56
C VAL A 35 -3.25 -4.73 1.65
N ASP A 36 -2.85 -5.95 1.27
CA ASP A 36 -2.61 -7.07 2.17
C ASP A 36 -1.12 -7.13 2.50
N THR A 37 -0.74 -6.69 3.70
CA THR A 37 0.66 -6.65 4.12
C THR A 37 1.21 -8.01 4.51
N ALA A 38 0.35 -8.98 4.80
CA ALA A 38 0.77 -10.35 5.11
C ALA A 38 1.14 -11.13 3.84
N ARG A 39 0.38 -10.94 2.77
CA ARG A 39 0.61 -11.59 1.47
C ARG A 39 1.37 -10.72 0.49
N ASN A 40 1.55 -9.44 0.79
CA ASN A 40 2.23 -8.46 -0.05
C ASN A 40 1.60 -8.33 -1.44
N HIS A 41 0.29 -8.14 -1.45
CA HIS A 41 -0.50 -7.83 -2.62
C HIS A 41 -1.24 -6.51 -2.46
N LEU A 42 -1.37 -5.79 -3.58
CA LEU A 42 -2.23 -4.64 -3.72
C LEU A 42 -3.32 -4.97 -4.72
N TYR A 43 -4.57 -4.78 -4.33
CA TYR A 43 -5.73 -4.99 -5.19
C TYR A 43 -6.41 -3.65 -5.46
N ILE A 44 -6.91 -3.49 -6.67
CA ILE A 44 -7.94 -2.47 -6.96
C ILE A 44 -9.23 -3.21 -7.25
N LYS A 45 -10.27 -2.84 -6.54
CA LYS A 45 -11.60 -3.43 -6.69
C LYS A 45 -12.64 -2.36 -7.01
N ARG A 46 -13.68 -2.80 -7.71
CA ARG A 46 -14.93 -2.04 -7.88
C ARG A 46 -16.07 -2.99 -7.55
N GLY A 47 -16.81 -2.70 -6.47
CA GLY A 47 -17.74 -3.67 -5.92
C GLY A 47 -17.03 -4.96 -5.53
N ASP A 48 -17.49 -6.09 -6.02
CA ASP A 48 -16.87 -7.41 -5.83
C ASP A 48 -15.83 -7.77 -6.92
N ARG A 49 -15.69 -6.92 -7.94
CA ARG A 49 -14.79 -7.17 -9.07
C ARG A 49 -13.37 -6.74 -8.77
N VAL A 50 -12.41 -7.65 -8.95
CA VAL A 50 -10.98 -7.35 -8.91
C VAL A 50 -10.55 -6.78 -10.26
N MET A 51 -10.13 -5.52 -10.27
CA MET A 51 -9.64 -4.83 -11.46
C MET A 51 -8.13 -4.95 -11.63
N LEU A 52 -7.42 -5.08 -10.53
CA LEU A 52 -5.97 -5.27 -10.49
C LEU A 52 -5.61 -6.13 -9.28
N ASP A 53 -4.72 -7.08 -9.50
CA ASP A 53 -4.04 -7.86 -8.47
C ASP A 53 -2.53 -7.73 -8.72
N ALA A 54 -1.84 -7.01 -7.87
CA ALA A 54 -0.45 -6.66 -8.04
C ALA A 54 0.38 -7.18 -6.88
N LEU A 55 1.56 -7.73 -7.19
CA LEU A 55 2.56 -8.05 -6.19
C LEU A 55 3.16 -6.74 -5.65
N ALA A 56 3.21 -6.58 -4.35
CA ALA A 56 3.69 -5.37 -3.69
C ALA A 56 4.79 -5.65 -2.68
N SER A 57 5.65 -4.67 -2.45
CA SER A 57 6.53 -4.67 -1.28
C SER A 57 6.01 -3.68 -0.26
N THR A 58 6.09 -4.03 0.99
CA THR A 58 5.63 -3.23 2.13
C THR A 58 6.71 -3.09 3.19
N GLY A 59 6.42 -2.37 4.26
CA GLY A 59 7.38 -2.07 5.31
C GLY A 59 8.00 -3.29 5.97
N SER A 60 9.28 -3.18 6.28
CA SER A 60 10.06 -4.27 6.92
C SER A 60 9.70 -4.48 8.39
N GLY A 61 9.14 -3.46 9.03
CA GLY A 61 8.92 -3.45 10.47
C GLY A 61 10.20 -3.27 11.30
N THR A 62 11.34 -3.01 10.66
CA THR A 62 12.59 -2.74 11.38
C THR A 62 12.54 -1.43 12.14
N ILE A 63 13.34 -1.30 13.17
CA ILE A 63 13.38 -0.16 14.06
C ILE A 63 14.74 0.52 13.94
N LEU A 64 14.75 1.84 13.85
CA LEU A 64 15.95 2.66 13.87
C LEU A 64 15.81 3.69 15.00
N ASP A 65 16.79 3.71 15.91
CA ASP A 65 16.81 4.68 16.99
C ASP A 65 17.16 6.08 16.46
N LYS A 66 16.46 7.10 16.96
CA LYS A 66 16.79 8.49 16.67
C LYS A 66 18.08 8.89 17.39
N PRO A 67 18.97 9.66 16.75
CA PRO A 67 20.25 10.01 17.32
C PRO A 67 20.11 11.07 18.45
N GLY A 68 21.15 11.13 19.30
CA GLY A 68 21.30 12.13 20.35
C GLY A 68 20.33 11.93 21.51
N ASP A 69 19.96 13.05 22.16
CA ASP A 69 19.02 13.06 23.28
C ASP A 69 17.56 12.91 22.84
N SER A 70 17.32 12.81 21.54
CA SER A 70 16.01 12.55 20.98
C SER A 70 15.56 11.15 21.35
N LYS A 71 14.67 11.06 22.33
CA LYS A 71 14.05 9.79 22.70
C LYS A 71 12.98 9.46 21.67
N GLY A 72 13.21 8.41 20.91
CA GLY A 72 12.24 7.91 19.96
C GLY A 72 12.89 7.01 18.92
N GLN A 73 12.04 6.40 18.12
CA GLN A 73 12.41 5.44 17.11
C GLN A 73 11.62 5.69 15.85
N TRP A 74 12.22 5.36 14.71
CA TRP A 74 11.47 5.14 13.48
C TRP A 74 11.14 3.66 13.41
N ILE A 75 9.88 3.36 13.14
CA ILE A 75 9.41 2.00 12.87
C ILE A 75 9.03 1.96 11.41
N PHE A 76 9.73 1.14 10.62
CA PHE A 76 9.56 1.07 9.17
C PHE A 76 8.46 0.08 8.78
N ASP A 77 7.26 0.34 9.24
CA ASP A 77 6.08 -0.45 8.93
C ASP A 77 5.14 0.33 8.01
N THR A 78 4.42 -0.40 7.17
CA THR A 78 3.32 0.19 6.41
C THR A 78 2.14 0.39 7.37
N PRO A 79 1.58 1.60 7.47
CA PRO A 79 0.50 1.85 8.41
C PRO A 79 -0.75 1.08 8.00
N ARG A 80 -1.44 0.49 8.98
CA ARG A 80 -2.72 -0.21 8.77
C ARG A 80 -3.88 0.72 9.03
N GLY A 81 -5.00 0.46 8.40
CA GLY A 81 -6.23 1.21 8.57
C GLY A 81 -6.76 1.78 7.26
N GLU A 82 -7.56 2.81 7.38
CA GLU A 82 -8.23 3.48 6.27
C GLU A 82 -7.53 4.78 5.90
N PHE A 83 -7.26 4.92 4.61
CA PHE A 83 -6.62 6.10 4.03
C PHE A 83 -7.34 6.51 2.75
N ILE A 84 -6.95 7.62 2.19
CA ILE A 84 -7.33 8.04 0.84
C ILE A 84 -6.10 8.47 0.06
N VAL A 85 -6.18 8.38 -1.26
CA VAL A 85 -5.19 9.01 -2.14
C VAL A 85 -5.31 10.53 -1.97
N GLN A 86 -4.25 11.16 -1.47
CA GLN A 86 -4.20 12.61 -1.25
C GLN A 86 -3.52 13.35 -2.38
N SER A 87 -2.54 12.71 -3.02
CA SER A 87 -1.78 13.31 -4.11
C SER A 87 -1.42 12.29 -5.17
N ARG A 88 -1.27 12.77 -6.41
CA ARG A 88 -0.85 11.99 -7.57
C ARG A 88 0.26 12.75 -8.27
N LEU A 89 1.45 12.18 -8.28
CA LEU A 89 2.66 12.81 -8.80
C LEU A 89 3.17 12.07 -10.04
N THR A 90 3.59 12.81 -11.03
CA THR A 90 4.33 12.30 -12.20
C THR A 90 5.79 12.68 -12.06
N ASN A 91 6.70 11.78 -12.43
CA ASN A 91 8.16 11.99 -12.30
C ASN A 91 8.54 12.53 -10.90
N PRO A 92 8.11 11.85 -9.83
CA PRO A 92 8.30 12.35 -8.50
C PRO A 92 9.78 12.43 -8.12
N VAL A 93 10.12 13.44 -7.35
CA VAL A 93 11.43 13.58 -6.73
C VAL A 93 11.30 13.19 -5.25
N TRP A 94 12.09 12.22 -4.82
CA TRP A 94 12.09 11.82 -3.43
C TRP A 94 12.83 12.84 -2.57
N VAL A 95 12.17 13.36 -1.56
CA VAL A 95 12.79 14.18 -0.53
C VAL A 95 13.24 13.25 0.58
N LYS A 96 14.52 12.95 0.64
CA LYS A 96 15.08 11.99 1.61
C LYS A 96 14.85 12.47 3.04
N PRO A 97 14.16 11.67 3.88
CA PRO A 97 13.99 11.98 5.28
C PRO A 97 15.29 11.79 6.08
N ASP A 98 15.34 12.30 7.28
CA ASP A 98 16.52 12.21 8.15
C ASP A 98 17.01 10.78 8.35
N TRP A 99 16.11 9.83 8.53
CA TRP A 99 16.47 8.44 8.75
C TRP A 99 17.26 7.82 7.59
N ALA A 100 17.05 8.29 6.35
CA ALA A 100 17.77 7.77 5.18
C ALA A 100 19.26 8.09 5.26
N PHE A 101 19.62 9.27 5.75
CA PHE A 101 21.01 9.67 5.97
C PHE A 101 21.61 8.96 7.17
N ILE A 102 20.88 8.88 8.27
CA ILE A 102 21.32 8.24 9.51
C ILE A 102 21.59 6.74 9.29
N GLU A 103 20.70 6.05 8.56
CA GLU A 103 20.86 4.65 8.24
C GLU A 103 22.14 4.38 7.41
N GLU A 104 22.50 5.32 6.53
CA GLU A 104 23.73 5.27 5.73
C GLU A 104 24.98 5.75 6.48
N GLY A 105 24.85 6.24 7.70
CA GLY A 105 25.93 6.80 8.48
C GLY A 105 26.45 8.14 7.96
N ILE A 106 25.61 8.90 7.27
CA ILE A 106 25.90 10.20 6.67
C ILE A 106 25.27 11.31 7.49
N GLU A 107 25.91 12.47 7.55
CA GLU A 107 25.35 13.65 8.22
C GLU A 107 24.08 14.12 7.51
N VAL A 108 23.04 14.41 8.30
CA VAL A 108 21.78 14.95 7.79
C VAL A 108 22.01 16.36 7.24
N PRO A 109 21.76 16.61 5.94
CA PRO A 109 22.01 17.92 5.34
C PRO A 109 21.04 18.98 5.89
N LYS A 110 21.56 20.20 6.00
CA LYS A 110 20.77 21.38 6.41
C LYS A 110 19.92 21.95 5.28
N SER A 111 20.36 21.78 4.04
CA SER A 111 19.66 22.27 2.85
C SER A 111 18.67 21.25 2.35
N GLN A 112 17.45 21.69 2.00
CA GLN A 112 16.45 20.85 1.37
C GLN A 112 16.91 20.33 0.00
N ALA A 113 17.65 21.14 -0.75
CA ALA A 113 18.15 20.76 -2.07
C ALA A 113 19.05 19.51 -2.03
N ASP A 114 19.79 19.31 -0.95
CA ASP A 114 20.70 18.18 -0.77
C ASP A 114 19.96 16.88 -0.40
N ARG A 115 18.65 16.95 -0.18
CA ARG A 115 17.78 15.80 0.12
C ARG A 115 17.08 15.24 -1.11
N LEU A 116 17.14 15.93 -2.23
CA LEU A 116 16.36 15.59 -3.41
C LEU A 116 17.03 14.47 -4.21
N GLU A 117 16.27 13.42 -4.51
CA GLU A 117 16.73 12.29 -5.31
C GLU A 117 15.68 11.92 -6.36
N PRO A 118 15.92 12.29 -7.64
CA PRO A 118 14.99 11.97 -8.71
C PRO A 118 15.11 10.52 -9.16
N GLY A 119 14.03 9.96 -9.70
CA GLY A 119 14.01 8.67 -10.38
C GLY A 119 13.85 7.44 -9.49
N VAL A 120 14.10 7.53 -8.18
CA VAL A 120 14.05 6.36 -7.28
C VAL A 120 12.63 5.88 -6.97
N LEU A 121 11.63 6.74 -7.12
CA LEU A 121 10.22 6.39 -6.88
C LEU A 121 9.52 5.84 -8.13
N GLY A 122 10.19 5.78 -9.28
CA GLY A 122 9.59 5.42 -10.55
C GLY A 122 8.86 6.58 -11.21
N GLU A 123 7.99 6.29 -12.19
CA GLU A 123 7.30 7.32 -12.98
C GLU A 123 6.19 8.04 -12.23
N TYR A 124 5.59 7.40 -11.23
CA TYR A 124 4.45 7.90 -10.49
C TYR A 124 4.59 7.68 -9.00
N ALA A 125 3.96 8.54 -8.21
CA ALA A 125 3.77 8.32 -6.78
C ALA A 125 2.38 8.79 -6.37
N LEU A 126 1.67 7.95 -5.62
CA LEU A 126 0.38 8.28 -5.03
C LEU A 126 0.57 8.39 -3.52
N GLY A 127 0.46 9.60 -3.00
CA GLY A 127 0.60 9.86 -1.56
C GLY A 127 -0.71 9.60 -0.82
N PHE A 128 -0.62 8.99 0.35
CA PHE A 128 -1.78 8.73 1.19
C PHE A 128 -1.64 9.26 2.63
N GLY A 129 -0.70 10.16 2.83
CA GLY A 129 -0.51 10.89 4.09
C GLY A 129 0.76 10.54 4.81
N LYS A 130 1.25 11.46 5.64
CA LYS A 130 2.43 11.30 6.52
C LYS A 130 3.70 10.84 5.79
N GLY A 131 3.85 11.22 4.52
CA GLY A 131 5.02 10.82 3.72
C GLY A 131 4.98 9.40 3.17
N TYR A 132 3.86 8.72 3.26
CA TYR A 132 3.68 7.38 2.67
C TYR A 132 3.18 7.48 1.24
N PHE A 133 3.77 6.66 0.37
CA PHE A 133 3.45 6.62 -1.05
C PHE A 133 3.28 5.19 -1.56
N ILE A 134 2.45 5.07 -2.59
CA ILE A 134 2.48 3.94 -3.52
C ILE A 134 3.33 4.40 -4.70
N HIS A 135 4.42 3.72 -5.00
CA HIS A 135 5.37 4.11 -6.03
C HIS A 135 6.05 2.92 -6.72
N GLY A 136 6.92 3.18 -7.67
CA GLY A 136 7.68 2.16 -8.37
C GLY A 136 8.95 1.74 -7.64
N THR A 137 9.67 0.80 -8.23
CA THR A 137 10.96 0.32 -7.72
C THR A 137 11.92 -0.02 -8.85
N LEU A 138 13.19 0.24 -8.63
CA LEU A 138 14.27 -0.26 -9.46
C LEU A 138 14.64 -1.72 -9.14
N TYR A 139 14.20 -2.23 -7.99
CA TYR A 139 14.58 -3.52 -7.44
C TYR A 139 13.42 -4.51 -7.47
N THR A 140 13.02 -4.93 -8.69
CA THR A 140 11.88 -5.83 -8.91
C THR A 140 12.02 -7.20 -8.25
N ARG A 141 13.25 -7.64 -7.98
CA ARG A 141 13.52 -8.90 -7.27
C ARG A 141 13.03 -8.90 -5.82
N LEU A 142 12.84 -7.73 -5.23
CA LEU A 142 12.37 -7.58 -3.85
C LEU A 142 10.84 -7.44 -3.76
N LEU A 143 10.14 -7.42 -4.90
CA LEU A 143 8.68 -7.38 -4.89
C LEU A 143 8.09 -8.62 -4.19
N GLY A 144 7.03 -8.39 -3.45
CA GLY A 144 6.39 -9.44 -2.64
C GLY A 144 7.00 -9.64 -1.26
N LYS A 145 7.94 -8.80 -0.86
CA LYS A 145 8.65 -8.90 0.43
C LYS A 145 8.41 -7.67 1.30
N ASN A 146 8.50 -7.86 2.62
CA ASN A 146 8.45 -6.79 3.61
C ASN A 146 9.86 -6.18 3.77
N VAL A 147 10.23 -5.27 2.88
CA VAL A 147 11.61 -4.74 2.78
C VAL A 147 11.69 -3.22 2.70
N THR A 148 10.55 -2.52 2.68
CA THR A 148 10.53 -1.06 2.55
C THR A 148 10.59 -0.37 3.91
N HIS A 149 10.69 0.95 3.89
CA HIS A 149 10.62 1.81 5.08
C HIS A 149 9.19 2.28 5.37
N GLY A 150 8.19 1.60 4.81
CA GLY A 150 6.76 1.89 5.00
C GLY A 150 6.00 2.17 3.72
N CYS A 151 6.64 2.67 2.68
CA CYS A 151 6.01 2.86 1.37
C CYS A 151 5.66 1.51 0.72
N ILE A 152 4.71 1.57 -0.21
CA ILE A 152 4.24 0.42 -0.97
C ILE A 152 4.87 0.50 -2.36
N ARG A 153 5.65 -0.53 -2.74
CA ARG A 153 6.33 -0.59 -4.04
C ARG A 153 5.65 -1.57 -4.97
N LEU A 154 5.51 -1.17 -6.22
CA LEU A 154 4.96 -1.97 -7.31
C LEU A 154 5.95 -2.01 -8.48
N ASN A 155 5.77 -2.97 -9.39
CA ASN A 155 6.44 -2.89 -10.68
C ASN A 155 5.83 -1.74 -11.53
N ASP A 156 6.51 -1.38 -12.61
CA ASP A 156 6.13 -0.22 -13.42
C ASP A 156 4.76 -0.37 -14.09
N ASP A 157 4.44 -1.55 -14.59
CA ASP A 157 3.16 -1.79 -15.27
C ASP A 157 1.97 -1.71 -14.31
N ASP A 158 2.10 -2.32 -13.14
CA ASP A 158 1.07 -2.29 -12.10
C ASP A 158 0.91 -0.87 -11.54
N LEU A 159 2.02 -0.16 -11.33
CA LEU A 159 1.99 1.23 -10.91
C LEU A 159 1.25 2.13 -11.90
N LYS A 160 1.48 1.94 -13.19
CA LYS A 160 0.77 2.67 -14.25
C LYS A 160 -0.72 2.40 -14.19
N SER A 161 -1.13 1.15 -13.97
CA SER A 161 -2.52 0.78 -13.81
C SER A 161 -3.14 1.42 -12.57
N VAL A 162 -2.46 1.40 -11.44
CA VAL A 162 -2.91 2.07 -10.20
C VAL A 162 -3.07 3.57 -10.43
N TYR A 163 -2.10 4.22 -11.05
CA TYR A 163 -2.16 5.65 -11.35
C TYR A 163 -3.35 6.01 -12.25
N ARG A 164 -3.66 5.16 -13.23
CA ARG A 164 -4.81 5.35 -14.12
C ARG A 164 -6.14 5.17 -13.41
N LEU A 165 -6.26 4.16 -12.54
CA LEU A 165 -7.52 3.76 -11.90
C LEU A 165 -7.82 4.55 -10.63
N ALA A 166 -6.81 4.91 -9.87
CA ALA A 166 -6.96 5.62 -8.60
C ALA A 166 -6.85 7.14 -8.79
N LYS A 167 -7.80 7.85 -8.23
CA LYS A 167 -7.86 9.33 -8.25
C LYS A 167 -7.66 9.87 -6.85
N VAL A 168 -7.42 11.19 -6.74
CA VAL A 168 -7.46 11.86 -5.44
C VAL A 168 -8.82 11.59 -4.78
N GLY A 169 -8.81 11.14 -3.53
CA GLY A 169 -9.99 10.72 -2.80
C GLY A 169 -10.29 9.21 -2.89
N THR A 170 -9.62 8.46 -3.77
CA THR A 170 -9.81 7.00 -3.82
C THR A 170 -9.47 6.37 -2.47
N PRO A 171 -10.39 5.57 -1.88
CA PRO A 171 -10.16 4.90 -0.61
C PRO A 171 -9.04 3.87 -0.69
N ILE A 172 -8.28 3.77 0.39
CA ILE A 172 -7.23 2.76 0.59
C ILE A 172 -7.48 2.09 1.93
N MET A 173 -7.57 0.76 1.93
CA MET A 173 -7.61 -0.05 3.14
C MET A 173 -6.33 -0.88 3.21
N ILE A 174 -5.59 -0.76 4.30
CA ILE A 174 -4.34 -1.51 4.54
C ILE A 174 -4.54 -2.40 5.77
N PHE A 175 -4.29 -3.67 5.62
CA PHE A 175 -4.42 -4.66 6.69
C PHE A 175 -3.28 -5.68 6.70
#